data_37793133fa0106a5f6edc1496d6095cc
#
_entry.id   37793133fa0106a5f6edc1496d6095cc
#
_cell.length_a   1.000
_cell.length_b   1.000
_cell.length_c   1.000
_cell.angle_alpha   90.00
_cell.angle_beta   90.00
_cell.angle_gamma   90.00
#
_symmetry.space_group_name_H-M   'P 1'
#
loop_
_entity.id
_entity.type
_entity.pdbx_description
1 polymer ?
#
loop_
_entity_poly.entity_id
_entity_poly.type
_entity_poly.pdbx_seq_one_letter_code
_entity_poly.pdbx_strand_id
1 'polypeptide(L)'
;MLFPMQERNDMNFLELAAKRSSVRGYRPDPVEETTLAQVLAAAHLAPSAANRQPLHVIVVRDPTARHDLCLAYNRDWLRPAPLLLAICTEPAKAWARADGKNYADVDGAILMDHITLCATDLGLGTCWIAAFDPSQVKSVLKLPEGIEPLALTPLGYPTDTGRPKIRKPLSMLVHHDSW
;
A
#
# COMPACT_ATOMS: atom_id res chain seq x y z
N MET A 1 -13.14 -15.67 -12.03
CA MET A 1 -14.42 -14.94 -11.98
C MET A 1 -14.07 -13.46 -12.11
N LEU A 2 -14.37 -12.83 -13.25
CA LEU A 2 -14.11 -11.40 -13.48
C LEU A 2 -15.17 -10.60 -12.71
N PHE A 3 -14.73 -9.65 -11.88
CA PHE A 3 -15.61 -8.77 -11.12
C PHE A 3 -16.40 -7.87 -12.08
N PRO A 4 -17.69 -7.56 -11.78
CA PRO A 4 -18.45 -6.62 -12.58
C PRO A 4 -17.74 -5.27 -12.58
N MET A 5 -17.45 -4.75 -13.77
CA MET A 5 -16.82 -3.45 -13.94
C MET A 5 -17.88 -2.38 -13.64
N GLN A 6 -17.70 -1.65 -12.53
CA GLN A 6 -18.39 -0.39 -12.29
C GLN A 6 -18.00 0.63 -13.37
N GLU A 7 -18.86 1.62 -13.65
CA GLU A 7 -18.57 2.70 -14.60
C GLU A 7 -17.17 3.28 -14.31
N ARG A 8 -16.25 3.06 -15.26
CA ARG A 8 -14.88 3.53 -15.15
C ARG A 8 -14.83 5.03 -15.35
N ASN A 9 -14.17 5.72 -14.45
CA ASN A 9 -13.53 6.98 -14.77
C ASN A 9 -12.59 6.71 -15.97
N ASP A 10 -12.80 7.35 -17.12
CA ASP A 10 -11.98 7.18 -18.33
C ASP A 10 -10.55 7.74 -18.19
N MET A 11 -10.01 7.68 -16.98
CA MET A 11 -8.69 8.20 -16.64
C MET A 11 -7.60 7.26 -17.17
N ASN A 12 -6.72 7.79 -18.01
CA ASN A 12 -5.57 7.01 -18.46
C ASN A 12 -4.52 6.83 -17.33
N PHE A 13 -3.57 5.91 -17.55
CA PHE A 13 -2.57 5.58 -16.53
C PHE A 13 -1.72 6.78 -16.08
N LEU A 14 -1.35 7.69 -16.98
CA LEU A 14 -0.54 8.87 -16.61
C LEU A 14 -1.36 9.85 -15.75
N GLU A 15 -2.63 10.03 -16.04
CA GLU A 15 -3.56 10.82 -15.23
C GLU A 15 -3.74 10.20 -13.85
N LEU A 16 -3.93 8.88 -13.76
CA LEU A 16 -4.02 8.15 -12.50
C LEU A 16 -2.73 8.30 -11.69
N ALA A 17 -1.57 8.08 -12.30
CA ALA A 17 -0.27 8.26 -11.68
C ALA A 17 -0.05 9.72 -11.22
N ALA A 18 -0.54 10.68 -11.99
CA ALA A 18 -0.51 12.11 -11.61
C ALA A 18 -1.47 12.40 -10.44
N LYS A 19 -2.66 11.82 -10.39
CA LYS A 19 -3.66 12.02 -9.35
C LYS A 19 -3.27 11.37 -8.02
N ARG A 20 -2.72 10.14 -8.04
CA ARG A 20 -2.32 9.44 -6.82
C ARG A 20 -1.42 10.34 -5.93
N SER A 21 -1.77 10.53 -4.70
CA SER A 21 -1.01 11.31 -3.72
C SER A 21 -0.98 10.61 -2.35
N SER A 22 -0.10 11.07 -1.45
CA SER A 22 -0.10 10.63 -0.05
C SER A 22 -1.11 11.45 0.74
N VAL A 23 -2.29 10.88 0.96
CA VAL A 23 -3.40 11.47 1.69
C VAL A 23 -3.16 11.38 3.20
N ARG A 24 -3.41 12.47 3.92
CA ARG A 24 -3.24 12.54 5.39
C ARG A 24 -4.45 13.15 6.08
N GLY A 25 -5.63 12.93 5.53
CA GLY A 25 -6.91 13.30 6.11
C GLY A 25 -7.98 12.37 5.57
N TYR A 26 -8.79 11.78 6.44
CA TYR A 26 -9.77 10.77 6.10
C TYR A 26 -11.11 11.07 6.76
N ARG A 27 -12.20 10.76 6.05
CA ARG A 27 -13.52 10.66 6.66
C ARG A 27 -13.63 9.33 7.41
N PRO A 28 -14.42 9.25 8.48
CA PRO A 28 -14.63 8.01 9.23
C PRO A 28 -15.58 7.03 8.52
N ASP A 29 -16.15 7.44 7.36
CA ASP A 29 -17.10 6.63 6.62
C ASP A 29 -16.48 5.27 6.24
N PRO A 30 -17.20 4.16 6.41
CA PRO A 30 -16.70 2.83 6.07
C PRO A 30 -16.45 2.72 4.57
N VAL A 31 -15.40 1.99 4.21
CA VAL A 31 -15.15 1.60 2.82
C VAL A 31 -16.03 0.40 2.50
N GLU A 32 -16.78 0.50 1.41
CA GLU A 32 -17.66 -0.57 0.92
C GLU A 32 -16.87 -1.85 0.64
N GLU A 33 -17.46 -3.00 0.98
CA GLU A 33 -16.82 -4.32 0.79
C GLU A 33 -16.43 -4.58 -0.67
N THR A 34 -17.29 -4.18 -1.60
CA THR A 34 -17.02 -4.32 -3.04
C THR A 34 -15.83 -3.48 -3.49
N THR A 35 -15.70 -2.27 -2.96
CA THR A 35 -14.57 -1.36 -3.24
C THR A 35 -13.28 -1.90 -2.64
N LEU A 36 -13.31 -2.38 -1.39
CA LEU A 36 -12.14 -3.03 -0.79
C LEU A 36 -11.73 -4.29 -1.57
N ALA A 37 -12.70 -5.11 -2.00
CA ALA A 37 -12.42 -6.30 -2.79
C ALA A 37 -11.70 -5.97 -4.12
N GLN A 38 -12.02 -4.84 -4.77
CA GLN A 38 -11.31 -4.38 -5.97
C GLN A 38 -9.85 -3.98 -5.66
N VAL A 39 -9.62 -3.27 -4.56
CA VAL A 39 -8.26 -2.91 -4.11
C VAL A 39 -7.43 -4.15 -3.81
N LEU A 40 -8.01 -5.15 -3.14
CA LEU A 40 -7.33 -6.41 -2.84
C LEU A 40 -7.09 -7.26 -4.10
N ALA A 41 -8.01 -7.21 -5.07
CA ALA A 41 -7.82 -7.85 -6.37
C ALA A 41 -6.65 -7.23 -7.16
N ALA A 42 -6.51 -5.90 -7.13
CA ALA A 42 -5.36 -5.24 -7.72
C ALA A 42 -4.04 -5.65 -7.04
N ALA A 43 -4.02 -5.74 -5.71
CA ALA A 43 -2.88 -6.27 -4.96
C ALA A 43 -2.52 -7.70 -5.39
N HIS A 44 -3.52 -8.57 -5.56
CA HIS A 44 -3.33 -9.96 -5.99
C HIS A 44 -2.73 -10.10 -7.40
N LEU A 45 -2.96 -9.13 -8.27
CA LEU A 45 -2.41 -9.09 -9.63
C LEU A 45 -0.98 -8.55 -9.70
N ALA A 46 -0.41 -8.07 -8.58
CA ALA A 46 0.95 -7.57 -8.54
C ALA A 46 1.96 -8.68 -8.86
N PRO A 47 2.91 -8.45 -9.78
CA PRO A 47 3.97 -9.43 -10.04
C PRO A 47 4.96 -9.51 -8.88
N SER A 48 5.64 -10.64 -8.77
CA SER A 48 6.75 -10.86 -7.84
C SER A 48 7.91 -11.55 -8.52
N ALA A 49 9.12 -11.39 -7.98
CA ALA A 49 10.32 -12.00 -8.53
C ALA A 49 10.18 -13.53 -8.60
N ALA A 50 10.41 -14.10 -9.79
CA ALA A 50 10.20 -15.52 -10.09
C ALA A 50 8.82 -16.07 -9.68
N ASN A 51 7.81 -15.19 -9.59
CA ASN A 51 6.45 -15.50 -9.14
C ASN A 51 6.39 -16.19 -7.75
N ARG A 52 7.31 -15.84 -6.85
CA ARG A 52 7.41 -16.42 -5.52
C ARG A 52 6.29 -16.01 -4.58
N GLN A 53 5.70 -14.82 -4.78
CA GLN A 53 4.55 -14.29 -4.04
C GLN A 53 4.75 -14.33 -2.50
N PRO A 54 5.88 -13.85 -1.96
CA PRO A 54 6.19 -13.91 -0.52
C PRO A 54 5.51 -12.77 0.25
N LEU A 55 4.21 -12.56 0.00
CA LEU A 55 3.49 -11.35 0.37
C LEU A 55 2.17 -11.67 1.08
N HIS A 56 1.84 -10.85 2.08
CA HIS A 56 0.57 -10.90 2.80
C HIS A 56 -0.01 -9.50 2.96
N VAL A 57 -1.33 -9.40 2.88
CA VAL A 57 -2.07 -8.17 3.18
C VAL A 57 -3.01 -8.46 4.34
N ILE A 58 -2.87 -7.70 5.43
CA ILE A 58 -3.75 -7.80 6.58
C ILE A 58 -4.69 -6.60 6.54
N VAL A 59 -5.99 -6.84 6.48
CA VAL A 59 -7.03 -5.82 6.57
C VAL A 59 -7.41 -5.61 8.02
N VAL A 60 -7.10 -4.44 8.56
CA VAL A 60 -7.32 -4.12 9.98
C VAL A 60 -8.51 -3.17 10.10
N ARG A 61 -9.65 -3.69 10.57
CA ARG A 61 -10.90 -2.94 10.81
C ARG A 61 -11.22 -2.82 12.30
N ASP A 62 -10.74 -3.76 13.10
CA ASP A 62 -10.98 -3.75 14.53
C ASP A 62 -10.51 -2.43 15.15
N PRO A 63 -11.38 -1.70 15.90
CA PRO A 63 -11.04 -0.39 16.41
C PRO A 63 -9.86 -0.40 17.39
N THR A 64 -9.71 -1.46 18.19
CA THR A 64 -8.61 -1.59 19.15
C THR A 64 -7.29 -1.80 18.40
N ALA A 65 -7.25 -2.75 17.48
CA ALA A 65 -6.05 -3.01 16.67
C ALA A 65 -5.65 -1.77 15.85
N ARG A 66 -6.61 -1.04 15.25
CA ARG A 66 -6.33 0.23 14.55
C ARG A 66 -5.74 1.29 15.48
N HIS A 67 -6.32 1.42 16.69
CA HIS A 67 -5.80 2.34 17.70
C HIS A 67 -4.35 2.01 18.04
N ASP A 68 -4.05 0.76 18.32
CA ASP A 68 -2.71 0.31 18.70
C ASP A 68 -1.69 0.47 17.56
N LEU A 69 -2.10 0.21 16.31
CA LEU A 69 -1.26 0.51 15.13
C LEU A 69 -1.02 2.02 14.97
N CYS A 70 -2.01 2.87 15.31
CA CYS A 70 -1.80 4.31 15.33
C CYS A 70 -0.80 4.75 16.40
N LEU A 71 -0.66 4.02 17.50
CA LEU A 71 0.39 4.28 18.50
C LEU A 71 1.78 3.91 17.97
N ALA A 72 1.89 2.82 17.20
CA ALA A 72 3.15 2.42 16.58
C ALA A 72 3.72 3.44 15.57
N TYR A 73 2.87 4.26 14.97
CA TYR A 73 3.25 5.36 14.07
C TYR A 73 3.06 6.76 14.68
N ASN A 74 2.19 6.90 15.65
CA ASN A 74 1.85 8.09 16.45
C ASN A 74 1.65 9.39 15.63
N ARG A 75 0.65 9.39 14.74
CA ARG A 75 0.22 10.55 13.97
C ARG A 75 -1.31 10.69 14.00
N ASP A 76 -1.81 11.84 14.45
CA ASP A 76 -3.25 12.08 14.67
C ASP A 76 -4.06 11.97 13.37
N TRP A 77 -3.50 12.36 12.23
CA TRP A 77 -4.17 12.29 10.94
C TRP A 77 -4.54 10.87 10.50
N LEU A 78 -3.91 9.84 11.09
CA LEU A 78 -4.17 8.43 10.77
C LEU A 78 -5.43 7.91 11.47
N ARG A 79 -5.74 8.43 12.66
CA ARG A 79 -6.81 7.92 13.55
C ARG A 79 -8.21 7.88 12.92
N PRO A 80 -8.64 8.89 12.08
CA PRO A 80 -9.95 8.87 11.47
C PRO A 80 -10.13 7.83 10.35
N ALA A 81 -9.03 7.26 9.80
CA ALA A 81 -9.13 6.28 8.71
C ALA A 81 -9.98 5.07 9.14
N PRO A 82 -10.99 4.66 8.33
CA PRO A 82 -11.92 3.59 8.69
C PRO A 82 -11.28 2.22 8.75
N LEU A 83 -10.19 1.99 8.00
CA LEU A 83 -9.39 0.77 8.03
C LEU A 83 -7.91 1.05 7.68
N LEU A 84 -7.05 0.11 8.09
CA LEU A 84 -5.64 0.07 7.70
C LEU A 84 -5.36 -1.23 6.94
N LEU A 85 -4.46 -1.15 5.97
CA LEU A 85 -3.85 -2.33 5.36
C LEU A 85 -2.41 -2.42 5.86
N ALA A 86 -2.02 -3.58 6.36
CA ALA A 86 -0.62 -3.89 6.64
C ALA A 86 -0.09 -4.84 5.56
N ILE A 87 0.96 -4.41 4.88
CA ILE A 87 1.68 -5.18 3.88
C ILE A 87 2.84 -5.85 4.60
N CYS A 88 2.84 -7.18 4.57
CA CYS A 88 3.88 -7.98 5.19
C CYS A 88 4.57 -8.86 4.15
N THR A 89 5.83 -9.17 4.41
CA THR A 89 6.66 -10.02 3.55
C THR A 89 7.10 -11.28 4.32
N GLU A 90 7.41 -12.34 3.57
CA GLU A 90 8.02 -13.55 4.07
C GLU A 90 9.41 -13.74 3.41
N PRO A 91 10.47 -13.08 3.93
CA PRO A 91 11.78 -13.04 3.28
C PRO A 91 12.39 -14.40 2.96
N ALA A 92 12.09 -15.44 3.79
CA ALA A 92 12.58 -16.79 3.57
C ALA A 92 12.02 -17.43 2.28
N LYS A 93 10.84 -16.99 1.80
CA LYS A 93 10.21 -17.49 0.57
C LYS A 93 10.51 -16.62 -0.65
N ALA A 94 11.05 -15.41 -0.45
CA ALA A 94 11.35 -14.50 -1.53
C ALA A 94 12.46 -15.01 -2.45
N TRP A 95 12.48 -14.52 -3.68
CA TRP A 95 13.61 -14.73 -4.56
C TRP A 95 14.80 -13.91 -4.10
N ALA A 96 15.99 -14.53 -4.17
CA ALA A 96 17.23 -13.84 -3.89
C ALA A 96 18.11 -13.85 -5.16
N ARG A 97 18.71 -12.71 -5.45
CA ARG A 97 19.69 -12.57 -6.53
C ARG A 97 21.00 -13.29 -6.18
N ALA A 98 21.82 -13.62 -7.16
CA ALA A 98 23.05 -14.39 -6.98
C ALA A 98 24.06 -13.76 -5.98
N ASP A 99 24.01 -12.44 -5.79
CA ASP A 99 24.81 -11.70 -4.80
C ASP A 99 24.20 -11.70 -3.39
N GLY A 100 23.12 -12.44 -3.17
CA GLY A 100 22.43 -12.56 -1.89
C GLY A 100 21.34 -11.49 -1.63
N LYS A 101 21.13 -10.52 -2.54
CA LYS A 101 20.09 -9.51 -2.35
C LYS A 101 18.70 -10.16 -2.40
N ASN A 102 17.99 -10.09 -1.27
CA ASN A 102 16.60 -10.54 -1.15
C ASN A 102 15.63 -9.53 -1.78
N TYR A 103 14.59 -10.01 -2.47
CA TYR A 103 13.64 -9.17 -3.20
C TYR A 103 12.27 -9.07 -2.52
N ALA A 104 12.09 -9.55 -1.31
CA ALA A 104 10.83 -9.47 -0.58
C ALA A 104 10.27 -8.04 -0.52
N ASP A 105 11.12 -7.07 -0.18
CA ASP A 105 10.72 -5.66 -0.06
C ASP A 105 10.40 -5.04 -1.42
N VAL A 106 11.09 -5.47 -2.49
CA VAL A 106 10.79 -5.03 -3.87
C VAL A 106 9.42 -5.54 -4.28
N ASP A 107 9.14 -6.83 -4.06
CA ASP A 107 7.84 -7.43 -4.35
C ASP A 107 6.72 -6.74 -3.54
N GLY A 108 6.96 -6.48 -2.26
CA GLY A 108 6.03 -5.77 -1.39
C GLY A 108 5.78 -4.33 -1.84
N ALA A 109 6.80 -3.64 -2.37
CA ALA A 109 6.67 -2.30 -2.92
C ALA A 109 5.78 -2.29 -4.19
N ILE A 110 5.94 -3.28 -5.07
CA ILE A 110 5.11 -3.43 -6.28
C ILE A 110 3.64 -3.67 -5.88
N LEU A 111 3.39 -4.59 -4.93
CA LEU A 111 2.04 -4.86 -4.42
C LEU A 111 1.42 -3.59 -3.83
N MET A 112 2.17 -2.85 -3.02
CA MET A 112 1.69 -1.61 -2.42
C MET A 112 1.38 -0.53 -3.47
N ASP A 113 2.15 -0.45 -4.56
CA ASP A 113 1.87 0.48 -5.65
C ASP A 113 0.55 0.14 -6.35
N HIS A 114 0.28 -1.13 -6.63
CA HIS A 114 -1.01 -1.60 -7.15
C HIS A 114 -2.18 -1.21 -6.24
N ILE A 115 -2.04 -1.38 -4.92
CA ILE A 115 -3.03 -0.94 -3.93
C ILE A 115 -3.28 0.57 -4.06
N THR A 116 -2.22 1.38 -4.05
CA THR A 116 -2.36 2.85 -4.02
C THR A 116 -2.93 3.42 -5.30
N LEU A 117 -2.60 2.85 -6.45
CA LEU A 117 -3.14 3.23 -7.75
C LEU A 117 -4.62 2.84 -7.86
N CYS A 118 -4.97 1.60 -7.54
CA CYS A 118 -6.35 1.13 -7.57
C CYS A 118 -7.24 1.92 -6.60
N ALA A 119 -6.77 2.17 -5.37
CA ALA A 119 -7.49 3.00 -4.41
C ALA A 119 -7.75 4.42 -4.95
N THR A 120 -6.76 5.02 -5.61
CA THR A 120 -6.90 6.35 -6.23
C THR A 120 -7.91 6.36 -7.39
N ASP A 121 -7.94 5.31 -8.21
CA ASP A 121 -8.91 5.14 -9.29
C ASP A 121 -10.34 5.06 -8.75
N LEU A 122 -10.51 4.38 -7.61
CA LEU A 122 -11.78 4.22 -6.89
C LEU A 122 -12.15 5.43 -6.00
N GLY A 123 -11.39 6.52 -6.04
CA GLY A 123 -11.65 7.72 -5.23
C GLY A 123 -11.26 7.60 -3.76
N LEU A 124 -10.52 6.57 -3.39
CA LEU A 124 -9.98 6.39 -2.04
C LEU A 124 -8.60 7.01 -1.88
N GLY A 125 -8.29 7.42 -0.65
CA GLY A 125 -6.99 7.90 -0.24
C GLY A 125 -6.14 6.82 0.41
N THR A 126 -4.83 6.90 0.18
CA THR A 126 -3.81 6.05 0.79
C THR A 126 -2.60 6.90 1.18
N CYS A 127 -1.77 6.38 2.08
CA CYS A 127 -0.46 6.96 2.39
C CYS A 127 0.50 5.84 2.76
N TRP A 128 1.61 5.72 2.04
CA TRP A 128 2.67 4.77 2.42
C TRP A 128 3.30 5.19 3.74
N ILE A 129 3.26 4.31 4.74
CA ILE A 129 3.86 4.49 6.06
C ILE A 129 4.88 3.37 6.27
N ALA A 130 6.15 3.75 6.48
CA ALA A 130 7.23 2.83 6.83
C ALA A 130 7.93 3.25 8.15
N ALA A 131 7.64 4.44 8.68
CA ALA A 131 8.28 4.98 9.88
C ALA A 131 7.52 4.57 11.17
N PHE A 132 7.09 3.33 11.27
CA PHE A 132 6.45 2.76 12.45
C PHE A 132 7.45 1.93 13.27
N ASP A 133 7.07 1.56 14.50
CA ASP A 133 7.80 0.57 15.31
C ASP A 133 7.42 -0.85 14.84
N PRO A 134 8.33 -1.61 14.20
CA PRO A 134 8.02 -2.94 13.69
C PRO A 134 7.65 -3.95 14.78
N SER A 135 8.23 -3.82 15.98
CA SER A 135 7.97 -4.74 17.09
C SER A 135 6.54 -4.57 17.62
N GLN A 136 6.08 -3.33 17.72
CA GLN A 136 4.69 -3.04 18.09
C GLN A 136 3.72 -3.57 17.00
N VAL A 137 3.99 -3.32 15.71
CA VAL A 137 3.15 -3.83 14.62
C VAL A 137 3.08 -5.36 14.65
N LYS A 138 4.22 -6.06 14.83
CA LYS A 138 4.25 -7.52 14.98
C LYS A 138 3.39 -8.00 16.14
N SER A 139 3.47 -7.34 17.28
CA SER A 139 2.69 -7.67 18.48
C SER A 139 1.19 -7.48 18.27
N VAL A 140 0.79 -6.30 17.76
CA VAL A 140 -0.63 -5.96 17.53
C VAL A 140 -1.28 -6.90 16.54
N LEU A 141 -0.59 -7.19 15.43
CA LEU A 141 -1.09 -8.05 14.35
C LEU A 141 -0.84 -9.54 14.61
N LYS A 142 -0.16 -9.90 15.71
CA LYS A 142 0.20 -11.28 16.06
C LYS A 142 0.90 -11.99 14.90
N LEU A 143 1.85 -11.30 14.26
CA LEU A 143 2.55 -11.85 13.12
C LEU A 143 3.36 -13.08 13.54
N PRO A 144 3.27 -14.20 12.79
CA PRO A 144 4.10 -15.36 13.06
C PRO A 144 5.58 -15.06 12.80
N GLU A 145 6.45 -15.89 13.36
CA GLU A 145 7.89 -15.83 13.12
C GLU A 145 8.19 -15.91 11.61
N GLY A 146 9.12 -15.09 11.15
CA GLY A 146 9.51 -15.04 9.74
C GLY A 146 8.63 -14.12 8.87
N ILE A 147 7.55 -13.57 9.40
CA ILE A 147 6.74 -12.56 8.70
C ILE A 147 7.16 -11.16 9.16
N GLU A 148 7.52 -10.31 8.20
CA GLU A 148 8.02 -8.95 8.44
C GLU A 148 7.02 -7.89 7.96
N PRO A 149 6.63 -6.92 8.80
CA PRO A 149 5.80 -5.81 8.37
C PRO A 149 6.64 -4.82 7.53
N LEU A 150 6.29 -4.66 6.25
CA LEU A 150 6.98 -3.77 5.33
C LEU A 150 6.40 -2.36 5.36
N ALA A 151 5.08 -2.24 5.28
CA ALA A 151 4.40 -0.97 5.21
C ALA A 151 2.99 -1.04 5.80
N LEU A 152 2.53 0.09 6.31
CA LEU A 152 1.12 0.32 6.62
C LEU A 152 0.55 1.35 5.64
N THR A 153 -0.73 1.23 5.31
CA THR A 153 -1.47 2.29 4.64
C THR A 153 -2.89 2.38 5.19
N PRO A 154 -3.36 3.58 5.53
CA PRO A 154 -4.79 3.80 5.68
C PRO A 154 -5.48 3.62 4.32
N LEU A 155 -6.74 3.22 4.36
CA LEU A 155 -7.63 3.20 3.20
C LEU A 155 -8.97 3.79 3.61
N GLY A 156 -9.40 4.84 2.90
CA GLY A 156 -10.64 5.54 3.21
C GLY A 156 -10.88 6.74 2.31
N TYR A 157 -12.01 7.40 2.47
CA TYR A 157 -12.37 8.58 1.67
C TYR A 157 -11.54 9.79 2.12
N PRO A 158 -10.82 10.45 1.20
CA PRO A 158 -9.92 11.54 1.56
C PRO A 158 -10.66 12.82 1.94
N THR A 159 -10.14 13.56 2.91
CA THR A 159 -10.53 14.94 3.24
C THR A 159 -9.50 15.96 2.77
N ASP A 160 -8.35 15.51 2.28
CA ASP A 160 -7.33 16.34 1.67
C ASP A 160 -7.00 15.83 0.25
N THR A 161 -6.35 16.67 -0.54
CA THR A 161 -5.91 16.36 -1.90
C THR A 161 -4.45 15.90 -1.96
N GLY A 162 -3.79 15.82 -0.80
CA GLY A 162 -2.36 15.60 -0.70
C GLY A 162 -1.55 16.84 -1.09
N ARG A 163 -0.23 16.71 -1.04
CA ARG A 163 0.68 17.79 -1.42
C ARG A 163 0.95 17.77 -2.93
N PRO A 164 1.21 18.94 -3.55
CA PRO A 164 1.65 19.00 -4.94
C PRO A 164 2.87 18.13 -5.18
N LYS A 165 2.90 17.43 -6.32
CA LYS A 165 4.03 16.58 -6.69
C LYS A 165 5.19 17.44 -7.18
N ILE A 166 6.30 17.37 -6.46
CA ILE A 166 7.57 17.92 -6.89
C ILE A 166 8.43 16.76 -7.36
N ARG A 167 8.92 16.79 -8.59
CA ARG A 167 9.81 15.79 -9.17
C ARG A 167 11.04 16.47 -9.76
N LYS A 168 12.15 15.78 -9.70
CA LYS A 168 13.35 16.20 -10.44
C LYS A 168 13.05 16.18 -11.94
N PRO A 169 13.75 17.01 -12.75
CA PRO A 169 13.65 16.94 -14.19
C PRO A 169 13.91 15.51 -14.71
N LEU A 170 13.22 15.12 -15.77
CA LEU A 170 13.34 13.76 -16.33
C LEU A 170 14.78 13.42 -16.74
N SER A 171 15.54 14.41 -17.20
CA SER A 171 16.97 14.27 -17.55
C SER A 171 17.88 13.90 -16.38
N MET A 172 17.42 14.07 -15.14
CA MET A 172 18.16 13.61 -13.94
C MET A 172 17.78 12.17 -13.53
N LEU A 173 16.80 11.59 -14.18
CA LEU A 173 16.32 10.24 -13.91
C LEU A 173 16.67 9.27 -15.03
N VAL A 174 16.68 9.77 -16.27
CA VAL A 174 16.88 8.94 -17.47
C VAL A 174 18.25 9.19 -18.04
N HIS A 175 19.00 8.12 -18.22
CA HIS A 175 20.29 8.07 -18.89
C HIS A 175 20.15 7.10 -20.07
N HIS A 176 20.87 7.34 -21.17
CA HIS A 176 20.83 6.51 -22.36
C HIS A 176 22.17 5.76 -22.48
N ASP A 177 22.10 4.43 -22.62
CA ASP A 177 23.21 3.48 -22.79
C ASP A 177 24.16 3.37 -21.58
N SER A 178 24.51 4.47 -20.94
CA SER A 178 25.39 4.53 -19.76
C SER A 178 24.97 5.64 -18.81
N TRP A 179 25.57 5.63 -17.61
CA TRP A 179 25.36 6.70 -16.61
C TRP A 179 25.97 8.00 -17.11
#